data_ea287608ea12f96a7c407ba864467025
#
_entry.id   ea287608ea12f96a7c407ba864467025
#
_cell.length_a   1.000
_cell.length_b   1.000
_cell.length_c   1.000
_cell.angle_alpha   90.00
_cell.angle_beta   90.00
_cell.angle_gamma   90.00
#
_symmetry.space_group_name_H-M   'P 1'
#
loop_
_entity.id
_entity.type
_entity.pdbx_description
1 polymer ?
#
loop_
_entity_poly.entity_id
_entity_poly.type
_entity_poly.pdbx_seq_one_letter_code
_entity_poly.pdbx_strand_id
1 'polypeptide(L)'
;MSFLEYRITTVPTGFRKILHLNWALVLLICAVATAGFLMLYSVAGGSMEPWAGPQLSKFILGLAVMFVIGFVPIWFWQSLSGLAYAVAFLLLLGVEFFGHIGMGAQRWIELGPIRLQPSEMMKFTLVMALAAYYDALDSNKVSKPLWVLIPVLIIVAPTVLVLMQPNLGTSLMLILGGSAVMFCAGVSIWYFGAVIAVGVGVVGAVFVGRGTPWQLLHDYQYRRIDTFLDPTADPLGAGYNIIQAKIALGSGGWSGKGYM
;
A
#
# COMPACT_ATOMS: atom_id res chain seq x y z
N MET A 1 -10.40 21.12 23.99
CA MET A 1 -11.10 19.93 24.55
C MET A 1 -10.88 18.82 23.53
N SER A 2 -9.97 17.86 23.83
CA SER A 2 -9.73 16.75 22.95
C SER A 2 -10.88 15.75 23.09
N PHE A 3 -11.54 15.42 22.00
CA PHE A 3 -12.60 14.41 21.92
C PHE A 3 -12.12 12.97 22.24
N LEU A 4 -10.85 12.81 22.63
CA LEU A 4 -10.20 11.52 22.91
C LEU A 4 -9.87 11.29 24.39
N GLU A 5 -10.38 12.10 25.32
CA GLU A 5 -10.46 11.70 26.72
C GLU A 5 -11.59 10.69 26.97
N TYR A 6 -11.69 9.69 26.09
CA TYR A 6 -12.33 8.46 26.51
C TYR A 6 -11.37 7.81 27.51
N ARG A 7 -11.63 8.04 28.79
CA ARG A 7 -10.98 7.32 29.89
C ARG A 7 -11.15 5.82 29.63
N ILE A 8 -10.17 5.22 28.97
CA ILE A 8 -9.97 3.78 29.08
C ILE A 8 -9.48 3.58 30.50
N THR A 9 -10.44 3.42 31.41
CA THR A 9 -10.19 3.28 32.85
C THR A 9 -9.44 2.00 33.19
N THR A 10 -9.34 1.04 32.26
CA THR A 10 -8.51 -0.15 32.40
C THR A 10 -8.06 -0.63 31.03
N VAL A 11 -6.80 -0.40 30.68
CA VAL A 11 -6.21 -1.05 29.52
C VAL A 11 -6.07 -2.55 29.85
N PRO A 12 -6.76 -3.46 29.13
CA PRO A 12 -6.64 -4.88 29.41
C PRO A 12 -5.20 -5.34 29.22
N THR A 13 -4.64 -6.02 30.23
CA THR A 13 -3.27 -6.55 30.22
C THR A 13 -3.28 -8.07 30.13
N GLY A 14 -2.23 -8.64 29.57
CA GLY A 14 -2.06 -10.10 29.47
C GLY A 14 -3.14 -10.78 28.61
N PHE A 15 -3.54 -11.99 28.98
CA PHE A 15 -4.50 -12.81 28.22
C PHE A 15 -5.91 -12.20 28.10
N ARG A 16 -6.28 -11.26 28.97
CA ARG A 16 -7.56 -10.55 28.85
C ARG A 16 -7.66 -9.72 27.55
N LYS A 17 -6.54 -9.34 26.93
CA LYS A 17 -6.55 -8.70 25.63
C LYS A 17 -7.20 -9.56 24.54
N ILE A 18 -7.15 -10.89 24.63
CA ILE A 18 -7.78 -11.81 23.67
C ILE A 18 -9.29 -11.53 23.60
N LEU A 19 -9.94 -11.30 24.73
CA LEU A 19 -11.38 -11.03 24.79
C LEU A 19 -11.76 -9.68 24.20
N HIS A 20 -10.80 -8.74 24.11
CA HIS A 20 -11.01 -7.39 23.58
C HIS A 20 -10.59 -7.25 22.10
N LEU A 21 -10.09 -8.33 21.49
CA LEU A 21 -9.86 -8.34 20.04
C LEU A 21 -11.18 -8.23 19.29
N ASN A 22 -11.16 -7.56 18.16
CA ASN A 22 -12.30 -7.53 17.26
C ASN A 22 -12.42 -8.88 16.52
N TRP A 23 -13.04 -9.86 17.19
CA TRP A 23 -13.21 -11.21 16.64
C TRP A 23 -14.04 -11.21 15.34
N ALA A 24 -14.97 -10.26 15.16
CA ALA A 24 -15.72 -10.15 13.93
C ALA A 24 -14.77 -9.84 12.75
N LEU A 25 -13.79 -8.96 12.95
CA LEU A 25 -12.77 -8.66 11.93
C LEU A 25 -11.88 -9.88 11.66
N VAL A 26 -11.43 -10.59 12.70
CA VAL A 26 -10.60 -11.80 12.55
C VAL A 26 -11.36 -12.87 11.77
N LEU A 27 -12.62 -13.12 12.10
CA LEU A 27 -13.46 -14.09 11.40
C LEU A 27 -13.69 -13.68 9.93
N LEU A 28 -13.90 -12.40 9.66
CA LEU A 28 -14.04 -11.90 8.29
C LEU A 28 -12.76 -12.11 7.47
N ILE A 29 -11.59 -11.84 8.04
CA ILE A 29 -10.29 -12.09 7.39
C ILE A 29 -10.13 -13.59 7.09
N CYS A 30 -10.45 -14.46 8.06
CA CYS A 30 -10.41 -15.91 7.86
C CYS A 30 -11.42 -16.37 6.79
N ALA A 31 -12.62 -15.82 6.76
CA ALA A 31 -13.64 -16.17 5.76
C ALA A 31 -13.19 -15.80 4.34
N VAL A 32 -12.67 -14.58 4.16
CA VAL A 32 -12.14 -14.12 2.86
C VAL A 32 -10.94 -14.98 2.43
N ALA A 33 -10.03 -15.30 3.35
CA ALA A 33 -8.88 -16.16 3.07
C ALA A 33 -9.33 -17.58 2.67
N THR A 34 -10.31 -18.13 3.38
CA THR A 34 -10.88 -19.46 3.08
C THR A 34 -11.50 -19.48 1.68
N ALA A 35 -12.26 -18.45 1.31
CA ALA A 35 -12.79 -18.34 -0.06
C ALA A 35 -11.65 -18.32 -1.09
N GLY A 36 -10.54 -17.59 -0.81
CA GLY A 36 -9.35 -17.59 -1.66
C GLY A 36 -8.70 -18.98 -1.79
N PHE A 37 -8.57 -19.73 -0.68
CA PHE A 37 -8.01 -21.10 -0.72
C PHE A 37 -8.88 -22.05 -1.53
N LEU A 38 -10.20 -21.97 -1.38
CA LEU A 38 -11.14 -22.79 -2.15
C LEU A 38 -11.02 -22.48 -3.65
N MET A 39 -10.86 -21.19 -4.03
CA MET A 39 -10.65 -20.81 -5.42
C MET A 39 -9.33 -21.37 -5.96
N LEU A 40 -8.22 -21.23 -5.22
CA LEU A 40 -6.92 -21.79 -5.62
C LEU A 40 -6.95 -23.30 -5.74
N TYR A 41 -7.64 -23.99 -4.84
CA TYR A 41 -7.83 -25.44 -4.88
C TYR A 41 -8.63 -25.84 -6.12
N SER A 42 -9.71 -25.13 -6.43
CA SER A 42 -10.54 -25.36 -7.63
C SER A 42 -9.72 -25.17 -8.93
N VAL A 43 -8.93 -24.08 -9.02
CA VAL A 43 -8.07 -23.79 -10.19
C VAL A 43 -6.99 -24.87 -10.37
N ALA A 44 -6.55 -25.51 -9.27
CA ALA A 44 -5.58 -26.61 -9.31
C ALA A 44 -6.22 -27.97 -9.62
N GLY A 45 -7.50 -28.02 -9.99
CA GLY A 45 -8.18 -29.28 -10.29
C GLY A 45 -8.36 -30.18 -9.07
N GLY A 46 -8.58 -29.61 -7.87
CA GLY A 46 -8.76 -30.35 -6.63
C GLY A 46 -7.45 -30.72 -5.91
N SER A 47 -6.35 -30.00 -6.21
CA SER A 47 -5.05 -30.18 -5.54
C SER A 47 -4.71 -28.99 -4.64
N MET A 48 -4.03 -29.29 -3.52
CA MET A 48 -3.47 -28.23 -2.65
C MET A 48 -2.20 -27.60 -3.28
N GLU A 49 -1.54 -28.32 -4.16
CA GLU A 49 -0.35 -27.80 -4.86
C GLU A 49 -0.69 -27.39 -6.31
N PRO A 50 0.01 -26.42 -6.84
CA PRO A 50 1.13 -25.67 -6.25
C PRO A 50 0.71 -24.40 -5.49
N TRP A 51 -0.55 -24.04 -5.40
CA TRP A 51 -0.97 -22.71 -4.96
C TRP A 51 -1.63 -22.66 -3.57
N ALA A 52 -2.65 -23.51 -3.32
CA ALA A 52 -3.45 -23.42 -2.10
C ALA A 52 -2.65 -23.75 -0.82
N GLY A 53 -1.80 -24.77 -0.83
CA GLY A 53 -0.99 -25.17 0.30
C GLY A 53 0.04 -24.10 0.72
N PRO A 54 0.90 -23.61 -0.18
CA PRO A 54 1.82 -22.52 0.13
C PRO A 54 1.12 -21.23 0.60
N GLN A 55 -0.05 -20.93 0.06
CA GLN A 55 -0.83 -19.76 0.49
C GLN A 55 -1.41 -19.94 1.90
N LEU A 56 -1.93 -21.12 2.22
CA LEU A 56 -2.42 -21.46 3.56
C LEU A 56 -1.32 -21.34 4.61
N SER A 57 -0.13 -21.88 4.32
CA SER A 57 1.02 -21.81 5.24
C SER A 57 1.42 -20.36 5.53
N LYS A 58 1.49 -19.51 4.50
CA LYS A 58 1.77 -18.08 4.65
C LYS A 58 0.68 -17.35 5.42
N PHE A 59 -0.58 -17.71 5.21
CA PHE A 59 -1.71 -17.13 5.93
C PHE A 59 -1.67 -17.46 7.42
N ILE A 60 -1.40 -18.72 7.80
CA ILE A 60 -1.27 -19.14 9.21
C ILE A 60 -0.14 -18.36 9.88
N LEU A 61 1.02 -18.24 9.21
CA LEU A 61 2.13 -17.43 9.72
C LEU A 61 1.72 -15.97 9.89
N GLY A 62 1.07 -15.39 8.89
CA GLY A 62 0.58 -14.00 8.94
C GLY A 62 -0.43 -13.78 10.06
N LEU A 63 -1.34 -14.72 10.27
CA LEU A 63 -2.31 -14.68 11.36
C LEU A 63 -1.61 -14.73 12.73
N ALA A 64 -0.62 -15.59 12.90
CA ALA A 64 0.19 -15.66 14.13
C ALA A 64 0.91 -14.34 14.40
N VAL A 65 1.55 -13.75 13.37
CA VAL A 65 2.19 -12.43 13.46
C VAL A 65 1.19 -11.32 13.82
N MET A 66 -0.01 -11.35 13.22
CA MET A 66 -1.09 -10.40 13.55
C MET A 66 -1.46 -10.46 15.04
N PHE A 67 -1.60 -11.66 15.62
CA PHE A 67 -1.86 -11.79 17.06
C PHE A 67 -0.70 -11.27 17.91
N VAL A 68 0.54 -11.61 17.57
CA VAL A 68 1.72 -11.11 18.29
C VAL A 68 1.74 -9.58 18.30
N ILE A 69 1.55 -8.95 17.13
CA ILE A 69 1.50 -7.49 16.99
C ILE A 69 0.35 -6.89 17.81
N GLY A 70 -0.82 -7.53 17.80
CA GLY A 70 -2.01 -7.08 18.54
C GLY A 70 -1.84 -7.13 20.05
N PHE A 71 -0.96 -8.00 20.59
CA PHE A 71 -0.66 -8.05 22.02
C PHE A 71 0.32 -6.98 22.48
N VAL A 72 1.14 -6.43 21.56
CA VAL A 72 2.08 -5.36 21.90
C VAL A 72 1.30 -4.05 22.16
N PRO A 73 1.60 -3.33 23.25
CA PRO A 73 0.90 -2.08 23.56
C PRO A 73 1.21 -0.98 22.54
N ILE A 74 0.22 -0.11 22.30
CA ILE A 74 0.31 0.95 21.28
C ILE A 74 1.48 1.91 21.50
N TRP A 75 1.80 2.22 22.76
CA TRP A 75 2.90 3.11 23.09
C TRP A 75 4.26 2.59 22.62
N PHE A 76 4.43 1.26 22.57
CA PHE A 76 5.66 0.66 22.02
C PHE A 76 5.79 0.97 20.52
N TRP A 77 4.71 0.79 19.76
CA TRP A 77 4.69 1.09 18.34
C TRP A 77 4.90 2.58 18.07
N GLN A 78 4.31 3.44 18.91
CA GLN A 78 4.49 4.88 18.83
C GLN A 78 5.95 5.28 19.06
N SER A 79 6.61 4.76 20.09
CA SER A 79 8.01 5.06 20.37
C SER A 79 8.97 4.51 19.31
N LEU A 80 8.60 3.38 18.67
CA LEU A 80 9.40 2.75 17.62
C LEU A 80 9.19 3.40 16.24
N SER A 81 8.13 4.18 16.04
CA SER A 81 7.66 4.64 14.73
C SER A 81 8.72 5.39 13.92
N GLY A 82 9.44 6.32 14.56
CA GLY A 82 10.51 7.09 13.91
C GLY A 82 11.68 6.22 13.47
N LEU A 83 12.13 5.30 14.34
CA LEU A 83 13.19 4.36 14.02
C LEU A 83 12.77 3.39 12.91
N ALA A 84 11.56 2.86 13.01
CA ALA A 84 11.01 1.95 12.00
C ALA A 84 10.90 2.62 10.61
N TYR A 85 10.46 3.88 10.58
CA TYR A 85 10.45 4.68 9.35
C TYR A 85 11.86 4.88 8.80
N ALA A 86 12.83 5.28 9.63
CA ALA A 86 14.20 5.49 9.21
C ALA A 86 14.83 4.20 8.66
N VAL A 87 14.62 3.06 9.32
CA VAL A 87 15.11 1.76 8.85
C VAL A 87 14.46 1.38 7.51
N ALA A 88 13.14 1.50 7.39
CA ALA A 88 12.45 1.22 6.13
C ALA A 88 12.91 2.14 5.00
N PHE A 89 13.15 3.41 5.28
CA PHE A 89 13.68 4.38 4.33
C PHE A 89 15.10 4.05 3.88
N LEU A 90 15.99 3.67 4.81
CA LEU A 90 17.35 3.22 4.50
C LEU A 90 17.35 1.92 3.68
N LEU A 91 16.47 0.98 4.00
CA LEU A 91 16.30 -0.23 3.19
C LEU A 91 15.78 0.10 1.79
N LEU A 92 14.89 1.07 1.65
CA LEU A 92 14.38 1.53 0.37
C LEU A 92 15.48 2.18 -0.48
N LEU A 93 16.36 2.98 0.13
CA LEU A 93 17.58 3.49 -0.51
C LEU A 93 18.53 2.35 -0.87
N GLY A 94 18.71 1.37 0.02
CA GLY A 94 19.58 0.23 -0.21
C GLY A 94 19.17 -0.63 -1.41
N VAL A 95 17.87 -0.72 -1.70
CA VAL A 95 17.39 -1.43 -2.89
C VAL A 95 17.92 -0.82 -4.18
N GLU A 96 18.09 0.50 -4.26
CA GLU A 96 18.61 1.19 -5.43
C GLU A 96 20.05 0.75 -5.77
N PHE A 97 20.83 0.41 -4.73
CA PHE A 97 22.23 0.02 -4.88
C PHE A 97 22.46 -1.50 -4.91
N PHE A 98 21.67 -2.25 -4.14
CA PHE A 98 21.91 -3.68 -3.86
C PHE A 98 20.71 -4.58 -4.22
N GLY A 99 19.63 -4.03 -4.76
CA GLY A 99 18.41 -4.78 -5.04
C GLY A 99 18.57 -5.74 -6.22
N HIS A 100 17.86 -6.87 -6.15
CA HIS A 100 17.73 -7.81 -7.26
C HIS A 100 16.66 -7.36 -8.27
N ILE A 101 16.97 -7.50 -9.56
CA ILE A 101 16.03 -7.21 -10.64
C ILE A 101 15.05 -8.38 -10.75
N GLY A 102 13.82 -8.17 -10.30
CA GLY A 102 12.71 -9.09 -10.47
C GLY A 102 11.62 -8.50 -11.35
N MET A 103 11.16 -9.23 -12.38
CA MET A 103 10.11 -8.77 -13.31
C MET A 103 10.39 -7.40 -13.95
N GLY A 104 11.65 -7.12 -14.29
CA GLY A 104 12.06 -5.88 -14.97
C GLY A 104 12.22 -4.66 -14.07
N ALA A 105 12.21 -4.81 -12.75
CA ALA A 105 12.48 -3.72 -11.82
C ALA A 105 13.21 -4.20 -10.56
N GLN A 106 14.08 -3.36 -10.05
CA GLN A 106 14.88 -3.60 -8.85
C GLN A 106 14.06 -3.19 -7.62
N ARG A 107 13.46 -4.17 -6.91
CA ARG A 107 12.49 -3.89 -5.82
C ARG A 107 12.66 -4.78 -4.61
N TRP A 108 13.49 -5.83 -4.70
CA TRP A 108 13.58 -6.87 -3.71
C TRP A 108 14.97 -6.96 -3.11
N ILE A 109 15.05 -7.19 -1.81
CA ILE A 109 16.27 -7.59 -1.10
C ILE A 109 16.14 -9.07 -0.76
N GLU A 110 17.08 -9.89 -1.21
CA GLU A 110 17.14 -11.31 -0.87
C GLU A 110 18.00 -11.52 0.37
N LEU A 111 17.37 -11.98 1.44
CA LEU A 111 18.01 -12.34 2.70
C LEU A 111 17.94 -13.86 2.87
N GLY A 112 18.73 -14.58 2.09
CA GLY A 112 18.68 -16.05 2.05
C GLY A 112 17.33 -16.54 1.50
N PRO A 113 16.54 -17.32 2.27
CA PRO A 113 15.25 -17.85 1.81
C PRO A 113 14.13 -16.80 1.81
N ILE A 114 14.35 -15.64 2.39
CA ILE A 114 13.33 -14.59 2.56
C ILE A 114 13.57 -13.48 1.53
N ARG A 115 12.54 -13.16 0.76
CA ARG A 115 12.50 -11.99 -0.11
C ARG A 115 11.75 -10.86 0.57
N LEU A 116 12.45 -9.77 0.85
CA LEU A 116 11.90 -8.57 1.48
C LEU A 116 11.71 -7.48 0.43
N GLN A 117 10.53 -6.87 0.41
CA GLN A 117 10.28 -5.67 -0.38
C GLN A 117 10.19 -4.46 0.56
N PRO A 118 11.19 -3.59 0.62
CA PRO A 118 11.21 -2.46 1.57
C PRO A 118 10.05 -1.50 1.40
N SER A 119 9.53 -1.32 0.20
CA SER A 119 8.36 -0.47 -0.06
C SER A 119 7.07 -0.99 0.61
N GLU A 120 6.96 -2.30 0.87
CA GLU A 120 5.86 -2.85 1.66
C GLU A 120 5.97 -2.44 3.13
N MET A 121 7.17 -2.51 3.70
CA MET A 121 7.41 -2.04 5.07
C MET A 121 7.16 -0.53 5.19
N MET A 122 7.57 0.24 4.17
CA MET A 122 7.41 1.68 4.16
C MET A 122 5.94 2.12 4.27
N LYS A 123 4.99 1.38 3.72
CA LYS A 123 3.55 1.70 3.84
C LYS A 123 3.08 1.75 5.29
N PHE A 124 3.53 0.79 6.11
CA PHE A 124 3.17 0.73 7.53
C PHE A 124 3.94 1.76 8.35
N THR A 125 5.24 1.85 8.16
CA THR A 125 6.10 2.74 8.95
C THR A 125 5.82 4.21 8.67
N LEU A 126 5.43 4.56 7.44
CA LEU A 126 4.95 5.89 7.06
C LEU A 126 3.72 6.29 7.88
N VAL A 127 2.71 5.43 7.92
CA VAL A 127 1.47 5.69 8.68
C VAL A 127 1.78 5.83 10.17
N MET A 128 2.64 4.95 10.71
CA MET A 128 3.06 5.01 12.11
C MET A 128 3.81 6.32 12.43
N ALA A 129 4.76 6.72 11.58
CA ALA A 129 5.53 7.95 11.77
C ALA A 129 4.66 9.20 11.71
N LEU A 130 3.72 9.26 10.76
CA LEU A 130 2.77 10.36 10.65
C LEU A 130 1.80 10.41 11.84
N ALA A 131 1.30 9.26 12.29
CA ALA A 131 0.44 9.19 13.46
C ALA A 131 1.16 9.69 14.71
N ALA A 132 2.40 9.27 14.94
CA ALA A 132 3.21 9.74 16.06
C ALA A 132 3.53 11.23 15.95
N TYR A 133 3.80 11.74 14.74
CA TYR A 133 4.01 13.17 14.51
C TYR A 133 2.77 14.00 14.92
N TYR A 134 1.58 13.60 14.48
CA TYR A 134 0.35 14.34 14.79
C TYR A 134 -0.11 14.17 16.22
N ASP A 135 0.20 13.05 16.88
CA ASP A 135 -0.06 12.85 18.30
C ASP A 135 0.77 13.82 19.17
N ALA A 136 2.01 14.09 18.78
CA ALA A 136 2.89 15.04 19.45
C ALA A 136 2.63 16.52 19.11
N LEU A 137 1.77 16.81 18.11
CA LEU A 137 1.55 18.16 17.60
C LEU A 137 0.33 18.82 18.24
N ASP A 138 0.48 20.07 18.70
CA ASP A 138 -0.64 20.87 19.17
C ASP A 138 -1.70 21.07 18.05
N SER A 139 -2.98 20.91 18.38
CA SER A 139 -4.10 21.05 17.46
C SER A 139 -4.10 22.38 16.68
N ASN A 140 -3.62 23.46 17.30
CA ASN A 140 -3.54 24.78 16.68
C ASN A 140 -2.47 24.90 15.58
N LYS A 141 -1.58 23.91 15.48
CA LYS A 141 -0.46 23.88 14.51
C LYS A 141 -0.74 23.00 13.30
N VAL A 142 -1.70 22.09 13.38
CA VAL A 142 -1.96 21.02 12.40
C VAL A 142 -2.12 21.55 10.97
N SER A 143 -2.76 22.69 10.77
CA SER A 143 -2.98 23.30 9.45
C SER A 143 -2.06 24.49 9.12
N LYS A 144 -1.05 24.78 9.96
CA LYS A 144 -0.09 25.84 9.64
C LYS A 144 0.90 25.36 8.57
N PRO A 145 1.23 26.17 7.54
CA PRO A 145 2.01 25.72 6.38
C PRO A 145 3.34 25.05 6.74
N LEU A 146 4.08 25.60 7.71
CA LEU A 146 5.37 25.06 8.13
C LEU A 146 5.23 23.66 8.73
N TRP A 147 4.17 23.41 9.50
CA TRP A 147 3.89 22.13 10.14
C TRP A 147 3.26 21.12 9.18
N VAL A 148 2.61 21.57 8.10
CA VAL A 148 2.11 20.72 7.01
C VAL A 148 3.26 20.27 6.10
N LEU A 149 4.32 21.08 5.96
CA LEU A 149 5.47 20.73 5.13
C LEU A 149 6.20 19.48 5.62
N ILE A 150 6.32 19.29 6.93
CA ILE A 150 7.01 18.13 7.54
C ILE A 150 6.36 16.79 7.12
N PRO A 151 5.06 16.55 7.36
CA PRO A 151 4.42 15.32 6.91
C PRO A 151 4.41 15.17 5.38
N VAL A 152 4.32 16.26 4.62
CA VAL A 152 4.46 16.20 3.16
C VAL A 152 5.84 15.67 2.77
N LEU A 153 6.92 16.14 3.40
CA LEU A 153 8.27 15.61 3.15
C LEU A 153 8.41 14.14 3.55
N ILE A 154 7.82 13.75 4.69
CA ILE A 154 7.78 12.35 5.15
C ILE A 154 7.07 11.44 4.13
N ILE A 155 6.05 11.93 3.42
CA ILE A 155 5.34 11.19 2.38
C ILE A 155 6.11 11.21 1.05
N VAL A 156 6.57 12.38 0.62
CA VAL A 156 7.15 12.57 -0.72
C VAL A 156 8.50 11.89 -0.85
N ALA A 157 9.36 11.95 0.18
CA ALA A 157 10.69 11.36 0.11
C ALA A 157 10.68 9.86 -0.26
N PRO A 158 9.98 8.97 0.46
CA PRO A 158 9.89 7.56 0.07
C PRO A 158 9.10 7.35 -1.23
N THR A 159 8.10 8.20 -1.51
CA THR A 159 7.31 8.10 -2.75
C THR A 159 8.17 8.30 -3.99
N VAL A 160 9.07 9.28 -3.98
CA VAL A 160 10.00 9.53 -5.09
C VAL A 160 10.91 8.32 -5.31
N LEU A 161 11.48 7.75 -4.26
CA LEU A 161 12.31 6.55 -4.37
C LEU A 161 11.54 5.36 -4.96
N VAL A 162 10.28 5.16 -4.55
CA VAL A 162 9.43 4.08 -5.10
C VAL A 162 9.03 4.35 -6.55
N LEU A 163 8.88 5.61 -6.96
CA LEU A 163 8.65 5.98 -8.36
C LEU A 163 9.87 5.68 -9.22
N MET A 164 11.09 5.89 -8.71
CA MET A 164 12.33 5.53 -9.41
C MET A 164 12.46 4.01 -9.62
N GLN A 165 11.83 3.20 -8.77
CA GLN A 165 11.72 1.73 -8.90
C GLN A 165 10.59 1.26 -9.83
N PRO A 166 10.11 2.03 -10.80
CA PRO A 166 8.87 1.98 -11.57
C PRO A 166 7.67 1.28 -10.88
N ASN A 167 7.38 1.64 -9.63
CA ASN A 167 6.31 1.04 -8.84
C ASN A 167 5.18 2.06 -8.54
N LEU A 168 4.44 2.42 -9.57
CA LEU A 168 3.38 3.43 -9.47
C LEU A 168 2.29 3.06 -8.45
N GLY A 169 1.90 1.78 -8.39
CA GLY A 169 0.85 1.34 -7.47
C GLY A 169 1.22 1.57 -6.00
N THR A 170 2.43 1.19 -5.60
CA THR A 170 2.91 1.43 -4.23
C THR A 170 3.12 2.92 -3.95
N SER A 171 3.63 3.69 -4.90
CA SER A 171 3.76 5.15 -4.76
C SER A 171 2.41 5.82 -4.50
N LEU A 172 1.37 5.41 -5.23
CA LEU A 172 0.01 5.89 -5.02
C LEU A 172 -0.51 5.51 -3.63
N MET A 173 -0.23 4.27 -3.17
CA MET A 173 -0.60 3.83 -1.82
C MET A 173 0.08 4.64 -0.71
N LEU A 174 1.36 5.02 -0.87
CA LEU A 174 2.06 5.89 0.07
C LEU A 174 1.41 7.28 0.14
N ILE A 175 1.12 7.89 -1.01
CA ILE A 175 0.45 9.20 -1.09
C ILE A 175 -0.94 9.12 -0.45
N LEU A 176 -1.76 8.15 -0.83
CA LEU A 176 -3.12 8.01 -0.32
C LEU A 176 -3.15 7.71 1.18
N GLY A 177 -2.31 6.76 1.64
CA GLY A 177 -2.21 6.42 3.06
C GLY A 177 -1.73 7.59 3.90
N GLY A 178 -0.67 8.29 3.47
CA GLY A 178 -0.17 9.47 4.15
C GLY A 178 -1.19 10.61 4.15
N SER A 179 -1.85 10.88 3.02
CA SER A 179 -2.90 11.90 2.92
C SER A 179 -4.10 11.57 3.81
N ALA A 180 -4.48 10.29 3.92
CA ALA A 180 -5.56 9.86 4.81
C ALA A 180 -5.23 10.15 6.27
N VAL A 181 -3.99 9.90 6.72
CA VAL A 181 -3.56 10.25 8.09
C VAL A 181 -3.61 11.75 8.31
N MET A 182 -3.11 12.56 7.35
CA MET A 182 -3.17 14.02 7.42
C MET A 182 -4.62 14.52 7.52
N PHE A 183 -5.51 13.94 6.71
CA PHE A 183 -6.94 14.28 6.73
C PHE A 183 -7.59 13.94 8.08
N CYS A 184 -7.35 12.74 8.60
CA CYS A 184 -7.85 12.33 9.91
C CYS A 184 -7.29 13.18 11.06
N ALA A 185 -6.06 13.70 10.92
CA ALA A 185 -5.44 14.60 11.88
C ALA A 185 -6.05 16.01 11.89
N GLY A 186 -6.89 16.35 10.91
CA GLY A 186 -7.57 17.65 10.81
C GLY A 186 -6.81 18.70 9.98
N VAL A 187 -5.92 18.29 9.09
CA VAL A 187 -5.30 19.21 8.11
C VAL A 187 -6.38 19.79 7.21
N SER A 188 -6.30 21.10 6.94
CA SER A 188 -7.28 21.82 6.15
C SER A 188 -7.47 21.20 4.76
N ILE A 189 -8.73 21.00 4.37
CA ILE A 189 -9.14 20.41 3.08
C ILE A 189 -8.58 21.16 1.87
N TRP A 190 -8.28 22.44 2.03
CA TRP A 190 -7.73 23.27 0.94
C TRP A 190 -6.36 22.78 0.45
N TYR A 191 -5.53 22.19 1.33
CA TYR A 191 -4.26 21.59 0.90
C TYR A 191 -4.49 20.39 -0.03
N PHE A 192 -5.47 19.55 0.30
CA PHE A 192 -5.84 18.42 -0.58
C PHE A 192 -6.42 18.90 -1.90
N GLY A 193 -7.29 19.92 -1.85
CA GLY A 193 -7.83 20.55 -3.06
C GLY A 193 -6.73 21.11 -3.96
N ALA A 194 -5.73 21.79 -3.39
CA ALA A 194 -4.59 22.29 -4.13
C ALA A 194 -3.77 21.16 -4.77
N VAL A 195 -3.47 20.08 -4.03
CA VAL A 195 -2.74 18.92 -4.58
C VAL A 195 -3.51 18.25 -5.71
N ILE A 196 -4.82 18.07 -5.56
CA ILE A 196 -5.68 17.50 -6.61
C ILE A 196 -5.70 18.43 -7.84
N ALA A 197 -5.84 19.73 -7.64
CA ALA A 197 -5.85 20.71 -8.74
C ALA A 197 -4.52 20.69 -9.52
N VAL A 198 -3.37 20.63 -8.80
CA VAL A 198 -2.05 20.48 -9.42
C VAL A 198 -1.96 19.14 -10.17
N GLY A 199 -2.42 18.04 -9.58
CA GLY A 199 -2.42 16.73 -10.22
C GLY A 199 -3.23 16.70 -11.51
N VAL A 200 -4.44 17.27 -11.50
CA VAL A 200 -5.29 17.42 -12.69
C VAL A 200 -4.61 18.30 -13.74
N GLY A 201 -3.99 19.40 -13.29
CA GLY A 201 -3.21 20.27 -14.18
C GLY A 201 -2.05 19.56 -14.85
N VAL A 202 -1.29 18.75 -14.10
CA VAL A 202 -0.17 17.94 -14.65
C VAL A 202 -0.70 16.91 -15.65
N VAL A 203 -1.78 16.19 -15.32
CA VAL A 203 -2.41 15.26 -16.27
C VAL A 203 -2.85 15.99 -17.53
N GLY A 204 -3.52 17.13 -17.40
CA GLY A 204 -3.90 17.96 -18.55
C GLY A 204 -2.70 18.39 -19.40
N ALA A 205 -1.62 18.84 -18.76
CA ALA A 205 -0.38 19.24 -19.44
C ALA A 205 0.29 18.06 -20.17
N VAL A 206 0.23 16.84 -19.60
CA VAL A 206 0.73 15.63 -20.26
C VAL A 206 -0.02 15.36 -21.57
N PHE A 207 -1.37 15.45 -21.56
CA PHE A 207 -2.15 15.20 -22.77
C PHE A 207 -2.00 16.32 -23.82
N VAL A 208 -2.01 17.59 -23.39
CA VAL A 208 -1.88 18.75 -24.29
C VAL A 208 -0.46 18.86 -24.84
N GLY A 209 0.56 18.56 -24.03
CA GLY A 209 1.97 18.64 -24.42
C GLY A 209 2.45 17.52 -25.34
N ARG A 210 1.64 16.51 -25.64
CA ARG A 210 2.03 15.37 -26.45
C ARG A 210 2.41 15.79 -27.87
N GLY A 211 3.58 15.36 -28.34
CA GLY A 211 4.09 15.70 -29.67
C GLY A 211 4.60 17.12 -29.83
N THR A 212 4.69 17.89 -28.73
CA THR A 212 5.27 19.24 -28.73
C THR A 212 6.68 19.24 -28.12
N PRO A 213 7.50 20.31 -28.31
CA PRO A 213 8.80 20.43 -27.62
C PRO A 213 8.70 20.45 -26.10
N TRP A 214 7.51 20.67 -25.52
CA TRP A 214 7.20 20.71 -24.08
C TRP A 214 6.67 19.39 -23.56
N GLN A 215 6.87 18.29 -24.28
CA GLN A 215 6.42 16.97 -23.89
C GLN A 215 7.02 16.54 -22.55
N LEU A 216 6.16 16.27 -21.55
CA LEU A 216 6.56 15.93 -20.17
C LEU A 216 6.96 14.46 -20.00
N LEU A 217 6.42 13.56 -20.82
CA LEU A 217 6.66 12.14 -20.76
C LEU A 217 7.44 11.67 -21.97
N HIS A 218 8.24 10.61 -21.81
CA HIS A 218 8.88 9.95 -22.94
C HIS A 218 7.87 9.10 -23.72
N ASP A 219 8.14 8.83 -25.00
CA ASP A 219 7.24 8.12 -25.90
C ASP A 219 6.85 6.72 -25.39
N TYR A 220 7.76 6.04 -24.70
CA TYR A 220 7.43 4.73 -24.09
C TYR A 220 6.40 4.83 -22.97
N GLN A 221 6.33 5.97 -22.27
CA GLN A 221 5.33 6.22 -21.22
C GLN A 221 3.97 6.55 -21.82
N TYR A 222 3.94 7.32 -22.92
CA TYR A 222 2.71 7.54 -23.66
C TYR A 222 2.17 6.23 -24.25
N ARG A 223 3.02 5.35 -24.79
CA ARG A 223 2.58 4.02 -25.23
C ARG A 223 1.90 3.21 -24.15
N ARG A 224 2.35 3.31 -22.88
CA ARG A 224 1.68 2.65 -21.76
C ARG A 224 0.29 3.24 -21.48
N ILE A 225 0.14 4.56 -21.60
CA ILE A 225 -1.16 5.25 -21.49
C ILE A 225 -2.07 4.78 -22.63
N ASP A 226 -1.58 4.79 -23.85
CA ASP A 226 -2.34 4.34 -25.02
C ASP A 226 -2.80 2.89 -24.88
N THR A 227 -1.91 1.98 -24.48
CA THR A 227 -2.25 0.57 -24.24
C THR A 227 -3.26 0.40 -23.08
N PHE A 228 -3.23 1.27 -22.08
CA PHE A 228 -4.22 1.24 -21.02
C PHE A 228 -5.60 1.70 -21.51
N LEU A 229 -5.66 2.71 -22.35
CA LEU A 229 -6.90 3.24 -22.94
C LEU A 229 -7.45 2.34 -24.03
N ASP A 230 -6.56 1.80 -24.89
CA ASP A 230 -6.90 0.84 -25.93
C ASP A 230 -5.97 -0.38 -25.90
N PRO A 231 -6.27 -1.40 -25.07
CA PRO A 231 -5.48 -2.62 -25.00
C PRO A 231 -5.46 -3.43 -26.28
N THR A 232 -6.41 -3.17 -27.20
CA THR A 232 -6.54 -3.92 -28.46
C THR A 232 -5.49 -3.53 -29.50
N ALA A 233 -4.82 -2.39 -29.30
CA ALA A 233 -3.73 -1.94 -30.17
C ALA A 233 -2.48 -2.84 -30.08
N ASP A 234 -2.23 -3.52 -28.93
CA ASP A 234 -1.14 -4.48 -28.74
C ASP A 234 -1.61 -5.71 -27.95
N PRO A 235 -2.41 -6.61 -28.57
CA PRO A 235 -3.08 -7.71 -27.87
C PRO A 235 -2.13 -8.78 -27.32
N LEU A 236 -0.94 -8.95 -27.90
CA LEU A 236 0.04 -9.98 -27.52
C LEU A 236 1.19 -9.43 -26.65
N GLY A 237 1.32 -8.12 -26.56
CA GLY A 237 2.33 -7.44 -25.76
C GLY A 237 1.75 -6.79 -24.51
N ALA A 238 1.87 -5.47 -24.40
CA ALA A 238 1.49 -4.73 -23.21
C ALA A 238 -0.02 -4.82 -22.87
N GLY A 239 -0.91 -5.00 -23.87
CA GLY A 239 -2.35 -5.16 -23.70
C GLY A 239 -2.78 -6.56 -23.24
N TYR A 240 -1.91 -7.59 -23.35
CA TYR A 240 -2.28 -8.99 -23.11
C TYR A 240 -2.95 -9.23 -21.76
N ASN A 241 -2.33 -8.76 -20.66
CA ASN A 241 -2.86 -8.96 -19.32
C ASN A 241 -4.23 -8.27 -19.10
N ILE A 242 -4.43 -7.10 -19.72
CA ILE A 242 -5.70 -6.35 -19.62
C ILE A 242 -6.80 -7.09 -20.38
N ILE A 243 -6.50 -7.57 -21.58
CA ILE A 243 -7.45 -8.34 -22.39
C ILE A 243 -7.82 -9.64 -21.68
N GLN A 244 -6.84 -10.39 -21.17
CA GLN A 244 -7.11 -11.62 -20.42
C GLN A 244 -7.95 -11.37 -19.16
N ALA A 245 -7.70 -10.28 -18.44
CA ALA A 245 -8.52 -9.89 -17.29
C ALA A 245 -9.96 -9.57 -17.72
N LYS A 246 -10.18 -8.83 -18.81
CA LYS A 246 -11.51 -8.56 -19.38
C LYS A 246 -12.24 -9.84 -19.80
N ILE A 247 -11.52 -10.76 -20.45
CA ILE A 247 -12.09 -12.06 -20.85
C ILE A 247 -12.47 -12.87 -19.61
N ALA A 248 -11.61 -12.94 -18.60
CA ALA A 248 -11.87 -13.66 -17.36
C ALA A 248 -13.12 -13.11 -16.64
N LEU A 249 -13.22 -11.79 -16.47
CA LEU A 249 -14.36 -11.14 -15.86
C LEU A 249 -15.65 -11.31 -16.70
N GLY A 250 -15.57 -11.10 -18.01
CA GLY A 250 -16.72 -11.19 -18.90
C GLY A 250 -17.25 -12.62 -19.02
N SER A 251 -16.36 -13.63 -19.12
CA SER A 251 -16.76 -15.03 -19.22
C SER A 251 -17.20 -15.64 -17.89
N GLY A 252 -16.75 -15.09 -16.77
CA GLY A 252 -17.12 -15.56 -15.43
C GLY A 252 -18.46 -15.03 -14.94
N GLY A 253 -18.88 -13.83 -15.38
CA GLY A 253 -20.09 -13.18 -14.87
C GLY A 253 -20.05 -13.04 -13.34
N TRP A 254 -21.22 -13.15 -12.70
CA TRP A 254 -21.37 -13.02 -11.24
C TRP A 254 -20.96 -14.28 -10.46
N SER A 255 -21.12 -15.46 -11.03
CA SER A 255 -20.92 -16.74 -10.33
C SER A 255 -19.66 -17.50 -10.77
N GLY A 256 -18.89 -16.97 -11.70
CA GLY A 256 -17.76 -17.67 -12.28
C GLY A 256 -18.18 -18.78 -13.25
N LYS A 257 -17.21 -19.57 -13.71
CA LYS A 257 -17.44 -20.73 -14.60
C LYS A 257 -17.79 -22.02 -13.85
N GLY A 258 -17.95 -21.96 -12.56
CA GLY A 258 -18.19 -23.10 -11.68
C GLY A 258 -16.99 -23.40 -10.78
N TYR A 259 -17.24 -24.27 -9.80
CA TYR A 259 -16.24 -24.78 -8.89
C TYR A 259 -15.81 -26.18 -9.36
N MET A 260 -14.52 -26.36 -9.63
CA MET A 260 -13.90 -27.55 -10.24
C MET A 260 -14.34 -27.88 -11.65
#